data_f6dca240efd2383170be0078bea33490
#
_entry.id   f6dca240efd2383170be0078bea33490
#
_cell.length_a   1.000
_cell.length_b   1.000
_cell.length_c   1.000
_cell.angle_alpha   90.00
_cell.angle_beta   90.00
_cell.angle_gamma   90.00
#
_symmetry.space_group_name_H-M   'P 1'
#
loop_
_entity.id
_entity.type
_entity.pdbx_description
1 polymer ?
#
loop_
_entity_poly.entity_id
_entity_poly.type
_entity_poly.pdbx_seq_one_letter_code
_entity_poly.pdbx_strand_id
1 'polypeptide(L)'
;MKPIQGAPSNAPEPQVLRLADLAAYQEGSVVSRQILRKDTGNVTLFAFAAGQGLSEHTAPFDALVHVLDGEADVVIAGTPHRLVGGDAIVMPANRPHALDAVTPFRMLLTMIRTPA
;
A
#
# COMPACT_ATOMS: atom_id res chain seq x y z
N MET A 1 -21.25 -5.10 15.94
CA MET A 1 -22.32 -4.09 15.91
C MET A 1 -22.27 -3.36 14.58
N LYS A 2 -23.43 -3.15 13.99
CA LYS A 2 -23.47 -2.38 12.73
C LYS A 2 -23.28 -0.90 13.00
N PRO A 3 -22.68 -0.16 12.08
CA PRO A 3 -22.67 1.29 12.16
C PRO A 3 -24.09 1.84 12.28
N ILE A 4 -24.24 2.92 13.02
CA ILE A 4 -25.53 3.61 13.10
C ILE A 4 -25.86 4.16 11.71
N GLN A 5 -27.12 3.99 11.29
CA GLN A 5 -27.58 4.52 10.03
C GLN A 5 -27.33 6.02 9.98
N GLY A 6 -26.63 6.50 8.97
CA GLY A 6 -26.25 7.91 8.86
C GLY A 6 -24.92 8.24 9.52
N ALA A 7 -24.30 7.30 10.24
CA ALA A 7 -22.94 7.50 10.75
C ALA A 7 -21.95 7.67 9.59
N PRO A 8 -20.81 8.38 9.80
CA PRO A 8 -19.80 8.46 8.76
C PRO A 8 -19.40 7.07 8.30
N SER A 9 -19.48 6.81 6.99
CA SER A 9 -19.20 5.49 6.43
C SER A 9 -17.74 5.06 6.62
N ASN A 10 -16.84 6.03 6.87
CA ASN A 10 -15.43 5.79 7.08
C ASN A 10 -15.04 5.68 8.56
N ALA A 11 -16.04 5.70 9.47
CA ALA A 11 -15.75 5.50 10.88
C ALA A 11 -15.29 4.04 11.08
N PRO A 12 -14.11 3.82 11.68
CA PRO A 12 -13.61 2.47 11.85
C PRO A 12 -14.38 1.70 12.92
N GLU A 13 -14.59 0.42 12.64
CA GLU A 13 -15.13 -0.54 13.59
C GLU A 13 -14.05 -1.59 13.88
N PRO A 14 -14.00 -2.11 15.13
CA PRO A 14 -13.03 -3.16 15.42
C PRO A 14 -13.36 -4.41 14.59
N GLN A 15 -12.39 -4.88 13.81
CA GLN A 15 -12.56 -6.15 13.10
C GLN A 15 -11.20 -6.77 12.83
N VAL A 16 -11.18 -8.10 12.84
CA VAL A 16 -10.00 -8.87 12.49
C VAL A 16 -9.95 -8.99 10.98
N LEU A 17 -8.83 -8.62 10.39
CA LEU A 17 -8.59 -8.74 8.97
C LEU A 17 -7.52 -9.80 8.72
N ARG A 18 -7.81 -10.72 7.79
CA ARG A 18 -6.79 -11.65 7.31
C ARG A 18 -6.25 -11.09 6.00
N LEU A 19 -5.13 -10.40 6.10
CA LEU A 19 -4.61 -9.61 4.99
C LEU A 19 -4.37 -10.44 3.73
N ALA A 20 -3.89 -11.67 3.88
CA ALA A 20 -3.65 -12.53 2.73
C ALA A 20 -4.92 -12.85 1.93
N ASP A 21 -6.09 -12.77 2.57
CA ASP A 21 -7.37 -13.10 1.94
C ASP A 21 -8.07 -11.87 1.34
N LEU A 22 -7.62 -10.66 1.66
CA LEU A 22 -8.27 -9.43 1.23
C LEU A 22 -7.93 -9.00 -0.19
N ALA A 23 -6.77 -9.41 -0.69
CA ALA A 23 -6.35 -9.09 -2.05
C ALA A 23 -5.65 -10.31 -2.63
N ALA A 24 -6.26 -10.90 -3.64
CA ALA A 24 -5.71 -12.06 -4.35
C ALA A 24 -4.90 -11.59 -5.55
N TYR A 25 -3.85 -12.34 -5.89
CA TYR A 25 -3.13 -12.10 -7.12
C TYR A 25 -4.03 -12.39 -8.32
N GLN A 26 -4.04 -11.46 -9.26
CA GLN A 26 -4.73 -11.63 -10.55
C GLN A 26 -3.73 -11.41 -11.66
N GLU A 27 -3.60 -12.37 -12.56
CA GLU A 27 -2.67 -12.30 -13.67
C GLU A 27 -2.81 -10.99 -14.43
N GLY A 28 -1.67 -10.33 -14.68
CA GLY A 28 -1.62 -9.07 -15.41
C GLY A 28 -2.18 -7.86 -14.67
N SER A 29 -2.44 -7.98 -13.36
CA SER A 29 -3.16 -6.94 -12.63
C SER A 29 -2.48 -6.53 -11.34
N VAL A 30 -2.86 -5.33 -10.88
CA VAL A 30 -2.61 -4.85 -9.52
C VAL A 30 -3.99 -4.73 -8.87
N VAL A 31 -4.16 -5.43 -7.76
CA VAL A 31 -5.39 -5.41 -6.99
C VAL A 31 -5.14 -4.61 -5.72
N SER A 32 -6.03 -3.68 -5.39
CA SER A 32 -5.88 -2.88 -4.18
C SER A 32 -7.16 -2.91 -3.35
N ARG A 33 -6.99 -2.78 -2.04
CA ARG A 33 -8.09 -2.69 -1.10
C ARG A 33 -7.74 -1.71 0.01
N GLN A 34 -8.52 -0.64 0.10
CA GLN A 34 -8.33 0.36 1.14
C GLN A 34 -8.89 -0.15 2.46
N ILE A 35 -8.07 -0.10 3.52
CA ILE A 35 -8.44 -0.58 4.85
C ILE A 35 -8.91 0.56 5.74
N LEU A 36 -8.16 1.65 5.76
CA LEU A 36 -8.47 2.86 6.52
C LEU A 36 -8.28 4.09 5.66
N ARG A 37 -9.09 5.10 5.88
CA ARG A 37 -8.95 6.37 5.19
C ARG A 37 -9.34 7.53 6.09
N LYS A 38 -8.46 8.54 6.12
CA LYS A 38 -8.69 9.85 6.74
C LYS A 38 -8.14 10.92 5.80
N ASP A 39 -8.45 12.18 6.05
CA ASP A 39 -7.92 13.27 5.24
C ASP A 39 -6.39 13.34 5.31
N THR A 40 -5.81 12.90 6.42
CA THR A 40 -4.37 12.94 6.66
C THR A 40 -3.65 11.67 6.25
N GLY A 41 -4.35 10.65 5.75
CA GLY A 41 -3.70 9.44 5.29
C GLY A 41 -4.61 8.25 5.09
N ASN A 42 -4.00 7.17 4.65
CA ASN A 42 -4.72 5.92 4.41
C ASN A 42 -3.81 4.72 4.60
N VAL A 43 -4.42 3.57 4.76
CA VAL A 43 -3.75 2.27 4.74
C VAL A 43 -4.42 1.43 3.68
N THR A 44 -3.65 0.99 2.70
CA THR A 44 -4.14 0.23 1.55
C THR A 44 -3.33 -1.04 1.37
N LEU A 45 -4.02 -2.15 1.18
CA LEU A 45 -3.40 -3.43 0.82
C LEU A 45 -3.34 -3.55 -0.69
N PHE A 46 -2.19 -3.98 -1.22
CA PHE A 46 -1.98 -4.21 -2.65
C PHE A 46 -1.53 -5.64 -2.88
N ALA A 47 -2.00 -6.23 -3.96
CA ALA A 47 -1.48 -7.49 -4.50
C ALA A 47 -1.08 -7.26 -5.96
N PHE A 48 0.20 -7.45 -6.26
CA PHE A 48 0.77 -7.24 -7.59
C PHE A 48 1.08 -8.60 -8.22
N ALA A 49 0.59 -8.82 -9.43
CA ALA A 49 1.08 -9.93 -10.23
C ALA A 49 2.53 -9.67 -10.65
N ALA A 50 3.28 -10.73 -10.95
CA ALA A 50 4.66 -10.59 -11.41
C ALA A 50 4.74 -9.66 -12.63
N GLY A 51 5.75 -8.80 -12.64
CA GLY A 51 5.97 -7.84 -13.73
C GLY A 51 5.09 -6.60 -13.69
N GLN A 52 4.12 -6.54 -12.80
CA GLN A 52 3.28 -5.36 -12.62
C GLN A 52 3.96 -4.38 -11.68
N GLY A 53 3.55 -3.12 -11.72
CA GLY A 53 4.15 -2.11 -10.87
C GLY A 53 3.34 -0.83 -10.84
N LEU A 54 3.90 0.17 -10.19
CA LEU A 54 3.41 1.54 -10.19
C LEU A 54 4.50 2.41 -10.80
N SER A 55 4.15 3.14 -11.85
CA SER A 55 5.09 4.03 -12.53
C SER A 55 5.54 5.16 -11.63
N GLU A 56 6.69 5.75 -11.96
CA GLU A 56 7.27 6.82 -11.17
C GLU A 56 6.30 7.99 -11.01
N HIS A 57 6.13 8.43 -9.78
CA HIS A 57 5.30 9.58 -9.42
C HIS A 57 5.75 10.15 -8.09
N THR A 58 5.21 11.31 -7.73
CA THR A 58 5.41 11.92 -6.42
C THR A 58 4.07 12.08 -5.72
N ALA A 59 4.11 12.12 -4.39
CA ALA A 59 2.93 12.38 -3.58
C ALA A 59 3.32 13.21 -2.36
N PRO A 60 2.41 14.06 -1.84
CA PRO A 60 2.71 14.91 -0.68
C PRO A 60 2.52 14.14 0.65
N PHE A 61 2.84 12.87 0.67
CA PHE A 61 2.70 11.99 1.83
C PHE A 61 4.03 11.33 2.13
N ASP A 62 4.34 11.17 3.42
CA ASP A 62 5.33 10.17 3.82
C ASP A 62 4.64 8.82 3.77
N ALA A 63 5.30 7.84 3.20
CA ALA A 63 4.71 6.53 3.01
C ALA A 63 5.60 5.44 3.57
N LEU A 64 4.96 4.41 4.15
CA LEU A 64 5.65 3.20 4.57
C LEU A 64 5.16 2.06 3.68
N VAL A 65 6.09 1.45 2.96
CA VAL A 65 5.86 0.22 2.21
C VAL A 65 6.26 -0.94 3.10
N HIS A 66 5.32 -1.83 3.40
CA HIS A 66 5.59 -3.04 4.16
C HIS A 66 5.26 -4.25 3.28
N VAL A 67 6.28 -4.96 2.82
CA VAL A 67 6.10 -6.16 2.00
C VAL A 67 5.69 -7.31 2.89
N LEU A 68 4.54 -7.92 2.61
CA LEU A 68 4.00 -9.03 3.37
C LEU A 68 4.50 -10.38 2.85
N ASP A 69 4.51 -10.53 1.53
CA ASP A 69 5.06 -11.71 0.86
C ASP A 69 5.54 -11.33 -0.54
N GLY A 70 6.42 -12.15 -1.11
CA GLY A 70 6.99 -11.93 -2.42
C GLY A 70 8.20 -11.01 -2.40
N GLU A 71 8.59 -10.53 -3.58
CA GLU A 71 9.74 -9.64 -3.77
C GLU A 71 9.39 -8.46 -4.66
N ALA A 72 9.84 -7.29 -4.27
CA ALA A 72 9.60 -6.07 -5.00
C ALA A 72 10.85 -5.20 -5.08
N ASP A 73 10.96 -4.40 -6.14
CA ASP A 73 11.92 -3.32 -6.22
C ASP A 73 11.19 -2.01 -5.97
N VAL A 74 11.68 -1.25 -5.00
CA VAL A 74 11.18 0.10 -4.72
C VAL A 74 12.27 1.08 -5.10
N VAL A 75 11.98 1.93 -6.09
CA VAL A 75 12.94 2.91 -6.59
C VAL A 75 12.56 4.27 -6.02
N ILE A 76 13.47 4.87 -5.26
CA ILE A 76 13.25 6.18 -4.64
C ILE A 76 14.32 7.13 -5.15
N ALA A 77 13.90 8.22 -5.79
CA ALA A 77 14.80 9.21 -6.38
C ALA A 77 15.91 8.54 -7.23
N GLY A 78 15.54 7.54 -8.02
CA GLY A 78 16.45 6.81 -8.89
C GLY A 78 17.24 5.69 -8.24
N THR A 79 17.16 5.51 -6.92
CA THR A 79 17.91 4.46 -6.22
C THR A 79 17.00 3.26 -5.94
N PRO A 80 17.33 2.07 -6.49
CA PRO A 80 16.53 0.87 -6.27
C PRO A 80 16.83 0.24 -4.91
N HIS A 81 15.77 -0.33 -4.31
CA HIS A 81 15.84 -1.08 -3.06
C HIS A 81 15.04 -2.37 -3.23
N ARG A 82 15.69 -3.52 -3.04
CA ARG A 82 15.02 -4.81 -3.08
C ARG A 82 14.44 -5.14 -1.72
N LEU A 83 13.12 -5.40 -1.68
CA LEU A 83 12.42 -5.82 -0.48
C LEU A 83 11.86 -7.22 -0.68
N VAL A 84 11.91 -8.01 0.39
CA VAL A 84 11.26 -9.33 0.46
C VAL A 84 10.28 -9.34 1.63
N GLY A 85 9.47 -10.38 1.72
CA GLY A 85 8.46 -10.49 2.78
C GLY A 85 9.05 -10.20 4.16
N GLY A 86 8.40 -9.30 4.91
CA GLY A 86 8.84 -8.83 6.20
C GLY A 86 9.64 -7.52 6.19
N ASP A 87 10.11 -7.09 5.01
CA ASP A 87 10.84 -5.83 4.90
C ASP A 87 9.89 -4.64 4.79
N ALA A 88 10.38 -3.49 5.22
CA ALA A 88 9.68 -2.22 5.05
C ALA A 88 10.65 -1.12 4.65
N ILE A 89 10.15 -0.11 3.94
CA ILE A 89 10.93 1.08 3.57
C ILE A 89 10.06 2.32 3.68
N VAL A 90 10.67 3.43 4.10
CA VAL A 90 10.01 4.74 4.11
C VAL A 90 10.27 5.42 2.78
N MET A 91 9.22 5.89 2.13
CA MET A 91 9.29 6.75 0.96
C MET A 91 8.92 8.17 1.40
N PRO A 92 9.90 9.08 1.51
CA PRO A 92 9.61 10.45 1.95
C PRO A 92 8.70 11.20 0.98
N ALA A 93 7.91 12.11 1.54
CA ALA A 93 7.02 12.97 0.73
C ALA A 93 7.79 13.71 -0.36
N ASN A 94 7.14 13.87 -1.51
CA ASN A 94 7.62 14.66 -2.63
C ASN A 94 8.91 14.17 -3.29
N ARG A 95 9.35 12.95 -3.00
CA ARG A 95 10.43 12.30 -3.74
C ARG A 95 9.84 11.35 -4.77
N PRO A 96 10.36 11.34 -6.01
CA PRO A 96 9.89 10.41 -7.04
C PRO A 96 10.09 8.96 -6.57
N HIS A 97 9.08 8.14 -6.77
CA HIS A 97 9.17 6.72 -6.42
C HIS A 97 8.39 5.87 -7.41
N ALA A 98 8.84 4.62 -7.56
CA ALA A 98 8.22 3.61 -8.40
C ALA A 98 8.35 2.25 -7.73
N LEU A 99 7.45 1.33 -8.06
CA LEU A 99 7.49 -0.02 -7.55
C LEU A 99 7.35 -1.01 -8.70
N ASP A 100 8.10 -2.12 -8.61
CA ASP A 100 8.04 -3.20 -9.60
C ASP A 100 7.98 -4.55 -8.88
N ALA A 101 7.06 -5.41 -9.31
CA ALA A 101 6.95 -6.77 -8.79
C ALA A 101 7.98 -7.67 -9.47
N VAL A 102 8.99 -8.08 -8.72
CA VAL A 102 9.98 -9.08 -9.18
C VAL A 102 9.32 -10.46 -9.22
N THR A 103 8.59 -10.80 -8.18
CA THR A 103 7.68 -11.92 -8.10
C THR A 103 6.30 -11.36 -7.78
N PRO A 104 5.23 -12.15 -7.82
CA PRO A 104 3.98 -11.69 -7.22
C PRO A 104 4.25 -11.27 -5.77
N PHE A 105 3.74 -10.13 -5.35
CA PHE A 105 3.94 -9.67 -3.98
C PHE A 105 2.75 -8.91 -3.44
N ARG A 106 2.59 -8.95 -2.11
CA ARG A 106 1.61 -8.16 -1.39
C ARG A 106 2.31 -7.16 -0.49
N MET A 107 1.73 -5.98 -0.37
CA MET A 107 2.24 -4.96 0.55
C MET A 107 1.10 -4.23 1.23
N LEU A 108 1.38 -3.73 2.43
CA LEU A 108 0.60 -2.67 3.04
C LEU A 108 1.30 -1.36 2.74
N LEU A 109 0.54 -0.41 2.24
CA LEU A 109 1.02 0.95 2.02
C LEU A 109 0.29 1.86 3.01
N THR A 110 1.07 2.48 3.90
CA THR A 110 0.57 3.48 4.84
C THR A 110 1.04 4.85 4.39
N MET A 111 0.12 5.76 4.14
CA MET A 111 0.42 7.12 3.68
C MET A 111 -0.06 8.11 4.72
N ILE A 112 0.81 9.02 5.12
CA ILE A 112 0.54 10.02 6.16
C ILE A 112 1.02 11.38 5.68
N ARG A 113 0.19 12.40 5.88
CA ARG A 113 0.59 13.78 5.64
C ARG A 113 0.16 14.67 6.78
N THR A 114 0.81 15.82 6.89
CA THR A 114 0.34 16.85 7.82
C THR A 114 -0.99 17.42 7.34
N PRO A 115 -1.88 17.82 8.25
CA PRO A 115 -3.10 18.51 7.86
C PRO A 115 -2.79 19.79 7.07
N ALA A 116 -3.64 20.05 6.08
CA ALA A 116 -3.51 21.27 5.26
C ALA A 116 -3.86 22.50 6.06
#